data_301cb1f8807824f3c08deb8142ac9399
#
_entry.id   301cb1f8807824f3c08deb8142ac9399
#
_cell.length_a   1.000
_cell.length_b   1.000
_cell.length_c   1.000
_cell.angle_alpha   90.00
_cell.angle_beta   90.00
_cell.angle_gamma   90.00
#
_symmetry.space_group_name_H-M   'P 1'
#
loop_
_entity.id
_entity.type
_entity.pdbx_description
1 polymer ?
#
loop_
_entity_poly.entity_id
_entity_poly.type
_entity_poly.pdbx_seq_one_letter_code
_entity_poly.pdbx_strand_id
1 'polypeptide(L)'
;MDTDALVEEQAGASVADVFRYEGEARFREAEREALERAIAAGGETVVSTGGGLPTWSDNMQRMNGVGHTVFLHRTAEQIARRLSPYGRRKRPRLRGLDDAGLVAFMERDMALR
;
A
#
# COMPACT_ATOMS: atom_id res chain seq x y z
N MET A 1 -2.13 8.41 10.39
CA MET A 1 -2.92 8.61 9.17
C MET A 1 -2.59 7.51 8.18
N ASP A 2 -3.58 6.93 7.57
CA ASP A 2 -3.43 5.79 6.67
C ASP A 2 -3.87 6.21 5.26
N THR A 3 -3.01 6.07 4.27
CA THR A 3 -3.33 6.48 2.90
C THR A 3 -4.46 5.64 2.29
N ASP A 4 -4.56 4.37 2.61
CA ASP A 4 -5.68 3.54 2.14
C ASP A 4 -7.02 4.04 2.68
N ALA A 5 -7.07 4.44 3.95
CA ALA A 5 -8.27 5.02 4.53
C ALA A 5 -8.66 6.33 3.84
N LEU A 6 -7.69 7.15 3.47
CA LEU A 6 -7.95 8.39 2.73
C LEU A 6 -8.49 8.12 1.32
N VAL A 7 -7.96 7.10 0.64
CA VAL A 7 -8.48 6.68 -0.66
C VAL A 7 -9.92 6.21 -0.55
N GLU A 8 -10.23 5.38 0.44
CA GLU A 8 -11.58 4.88 0.66
C GLU A 8 -12.57 5.99 0.98
N GLU A 9 -12.16 6.93 1.81
CA GLU A 9 -12.98 8.10 2.16
C GLU A 9 -13.33 8.92 0.91
N GLN A 10 -12.36 9.20 0.07
CA GLN A 10 -12.58 10.01 -1.12
C GLN A 10 -13.37 9.27 -2.20
N ALA A 11 -13.11 7.98 -2.37
CA ALA A 11 -13.78 7.18 -3.39
C ALA A 11 -15.20 6.77 -3.00
N GLY A 12 -15.51 6.73 -1.71
CA GLY A 12 -16.77 6.18 -1.20
C GLY A 12 -16.87 4.68 -1.40
N ALA A 13 -15.73 3.98 -1.52
CA ALA A 13 -15.65 2.55 -1.79
C ALA A 13 -14.40 1.98 -1.15
N SER A 14 -14.35 0.65 -0.99
CA SER A 14 -13.15 -0.01 -0.47
C SER A 14 -11.99 0.07 -1.46
N VAL A 15 -10.76 -0.03 -0.95
CA VAL A 15 -9.55 -0.12 -1.80
C VAL A 15 -9.69 -1.24 -2.82
N ALA A 16 -10.20 -2.40 -2.39
CA ALA A 16 -10.41 -3.54 -3.29
C ALA A 16 -11.35 -3.19 -4.43
N ASP A 17 -12.42 -2.46 -4.16
CA ASP A 17 -13.39 -2.05 -5.17
C ASP A 17 -12.82 -1.00 -6.12
N VAL A 18 -12.07 -0.03 -5.60
CA VAL A 18 -11.39 0.96 -6.45
C VAL A 18 -10.44 0.26 -7.42
N PHE A 19 -9.62 -0.65 -6.91
CA PHE A 19 -8.69 -1.41 -7.72
C PHE A 19 -9.42 -2.26 -8.78
N ARG A 20 -10.50 -2.93 -8.37
CA ARG A 20 -11.26 -3.83 -9.25
C ARG A 20 -11.99 -3.12 -10.37
N TYR A 21 -12.65 -1.99 -10.06
CA TYR A 21 -13.53 -1.31 -11.02
C TYR A 21 -12.83 -0.19 -11.79
N GLU A 22 -11.83 0.45 -11.22
CA GLU A 22 -11.14 1.58 -11.85
C GLU A 22 -9.74 1.23 -12.36
N GLY A 23 -9.20 0.07 -11.94
CA GLY A 23 -7.90 -0.41 -12.39
C GLY A 23 -6.72 0.10 -11.55
N GLU A 24 -5.55 -0.51 -11.78
CA GLU A 24 -4.35 -0.23 -11.00
C GLU A 24 -3.85 1.20 -11.19
N ALA A 25 -3.84 1.70 -12.42
CA ALA A 25 -3.35 3.05 -12.71
C ALA A 25 -4.14 4.12 -11.96
N ARG A 26 -5.48 4.01 -11.98
CA ARG A 26 -6.33 4.96 -11.24
C ARG A 26 -6.17 4.81 -9.74
N PHE A 27 -6.01 3.59 -9.26
CA PHE A 27 -5.74 3.34 -7.85
C PHE A 27 -4.43 4.02 -7.41
N ARG A 28 -3.36 3.91 -8.21
CA ARG A 28 -2.08 4.56 -7.92
C ARG A 28 -2.19 6.08 -7.90
N GLU A 29 -2.97 6.65 -8.80
CA GLU A 29 -3.26 8.09 -8.79
C GLU A 29 -4.00 8.49 -7.52
N ALA A 30 -4.99 7.71 -7.11
CA ALA A 30 -5.74 7.96 -5.88
C ALA A 30 -4.84 7.88 -4.64
N GLU A 31 -3.89 6.93 -4.61
CA GLU A 31 -2.89 6.86 -3.55
C GLU A 31 -2.01 8.10 -3.51
N ARG A 32 -1.59 8.62 -4.67
CA ARG A 32 -0.80 9.86 -4.74
C ARG A 32 -1.59 11.05 -4.24
N GLU A 33 -2.85 11.17 -4.60
CA GLU A 33 -3.74 12.22 -4.09
C GLU A 33 -3.88 12.13 -2.57
N ALA A 34 -4.02 10.92 -2.04
CA ALA A 34 -4.09 10.70 -0.59
C ALA A 34 -2.78 11.10 0.10
N LEU A 35 -1.64 10.77 -0.50
CA LEU A 35 -0.33 11.18 0.01
C LEU A 35 -0.22 12.70 0.08
N GLU A 36 -0.60 13.41 -0.97
CA GLU A 36 -0.56 14.87 -1.00
C GLU A 36 -1.49 15.49 0.04
N ARG A 37 -2.66 14.90 0.27
CA ARG A 37 -3.58 15.33 1.35
C ARG A 37 -2.94 15.15 2.72
N ALA A 38 -2.25 14.02 2.95
CA ALA A 38 -1.57 13.76 4.21
C ALA A 38 -0.43 14.77 4.45
N ILE A 39 0.33 15.10 3.41
CA ILE A 39 1.39 16.10 3.47
C ILE A 39 0.80 17.48 3.77
N ALA A 40 -0.28 17.84 3.10
CA ALA A 40 -0.93 19.15 3.27
C ALA A 40 -1.55 19.34 4.66
N ALA A 41 -1.90 18.25 5.35
CA ALA A 41 -2.42 18.33 6.70
C ALA A 41 -1.42 18.92 7.69
N GLY A 42 -0.12 18.76 7.44
CA GLY A 42 0.94 19.35 8.24
C GLY A 42 1.06 18.77 9.65
N GLY A 43 1.89 19.43 10.47
CA GLY A 43 2.11 19.03 11.86
C GLY A 43 2.92 17.75 12.02
N GLU A 44 3.01 17.28 13.25
CA GLU A 44 3.68 16.02 13.56
C GLU A 44 2.72 14.86 13.32
N THR A 45 2.90 14.15 12.22
CA THR A 45 1.99 13.09 11.81
C THR A 45 2.78 11.86 11.36
N VAL A 46 2.34 10.69 11.79
CA VAL A 46 2.83 9.42 11.27
C VAL A 46 1.86 8.97 10.18
N VAL A 47 2.41 8.71 8.99
CA VAL A 47 1.61 8.28 7.84
C VAL A 47 1.96 6.84 7.50
N SER A 48 0.96 5.97 7.50
CA SER A 48 1.09 4.59 7.05
C SER A 48 0.73 4.53 5.58
N THR A 49 1.66 4.06 4.75
CA THR A 49 1.44 3.88 3.31
C THR A 49 1.29 2.40 2.99
N GLY A 50 0.56 2.09 1.93
CA GLY A 50 0.59 0.75 1.37
C GLY A 50 1.94 0.45 0.74
N GLY A 51 2.23 -0.84 0.54
CA GLY A 51 3.54 -1.27 0.04
C GLY A 51 3.84 -0.84 -1.40
N GLY A 52 2.83 -0.59 -2.21
CA GLY A 52 3.00 -0.18 -3.59
C GLY A 52 3.18 1.33 -3.79
N LEU A 53 2.66 2.15 -2.86
CA LEU A 53 2.73 3.60 -2.98
C LEU A 53 4.18 4.11 -3.10
N PRO A 54 5.13 3.67 -2.27
CA PRO A 54 6.50 4.16 -2.38
C PRO A 54 7.19 3.82 -3.70
N THR A 55 6.74 2.79 -4.39
CA THR A 55 7.37 2.33 -5.64
C THR A 55 6.82 3.00 -6.88
N TRP A 56 5.75 3.79 -6.76
CA TRP A 56 5.09 4.41 -7.91
C TRP A 56 5.58 5.84 -8.15
N SER A 57 5.88 6.15 -9.41
CA SER A 57 6.29 7.50 -9.82
C SER A 57 7.44 8.04 -8.94
N ASP A 58 7.35 9.28 -8.49
CA ASP A 58 8.34 9.91 -7.62
C ASP A 58 7.90 9.95 -6.13
N ASN A 59 6.98 9.08 -5.75
CA ASN A 59 6.41 9.12 -4.40
C ASN A 59 7.47 9.02 -3.30
N MET A 60 8.48 8.15 -3.47
CA MET A 60 9.55 8.03 -2.48
C MET A 60 10.35 9.33 -2.35
N GLN A 61 10.67 9.96 -3.45
CA GLN A 61 11.37 11.27 -3.44
C GLN A 61 10.51 12.33 -2.77
N ARG A 62 9.21 12.32 -3.06
CA ARG A 62 8.26 13.25 -2.45
C ARG A 62 8.21 13.09 -0.94
N MET A 63 8.12 11.85 -0.45
CA MET A 63 8.09 11.56 0.98
C MET A 63 9.39 11.96 1.67
N ASN A 64 10.53 11.61 1.08
CA ASN A 64 11.84 11.96 1.62
C ASN A 64 12.09 13.47 1.67
N GLY A 65 11.46 14.22 0.79
CA GLY A 65 11.58 15.68 0.75
C GLY A 65 10.79 16.38 1.87
N VAL A 66 9.83 15.72 2.48
CA VAL A 66 8.95 16.35 3.49
C VAL A 66 9.04 15.71 4.87
N GLY A 67 9.73 14.58 5.02
CA GLY A 67 9.82 13.91 6.30
C GLY A 67 10.80 12.74 6.29
N HIS A 68 10.73 11.95 7.35
CA HIS A 68 11.53 10.73 7.50
C HIS A 68 10.72 9.52 7.03
N THR A 69 11.33 8.70 6.18
CA THR A 69 10.72 7.45 5.74
C THR A 69 11.32 6.28 6.50
N VAL A 70 10.47 5.33 6.90
CA VAL A 70 10.88 4.14 7.66
C VAL A 70 10.34 2.92 6.91
N PHE A 71 11.22 1.97 6.63
CA PHE A 71 10.84 0.69 6.03
C PHE A 71 10.87 -0.40 7.09
N LEU A 72 9.72 -1.03 7.32
CA LEU A 72 9.61 -2.14 8.26
C LEU A 72 10.00 -3.43 7.54
N HIS A 73 11.24 -3.86 7.73
CA HIS A 73 11.75 -5.05 7.06
C HIS A 73 11.31 -6.33 7.77
N ARG A 74 10.66 -7.23 7.03
CA ARG A 74 10.34 -8.58 7.45
C ARG A 74 10.58 -9.54 6.30
N THR A 75 10.91 -10.80 6.59
CA THR A 75 11.00 -11.80 5.55
C THR A 75 9.62 -12.13 5.00
N ALA A 76 9.56 -12.61 3.75
CA ALA A 76 8.30 -13.01 3.13
C ALA A 76 7.58 -14.07 3.97
N GLU A 77 8.31 -15.02 4.55
CA GLU A 77 7.75 -16.05 5.42
C GLU A 77 7.14 -15.46 6.70
N GLN A 78 7.83 -14.51 7.33
CA GLN A 78 7.31 -13.85 8.54
C GLN A 78 6.01 -13.09 8.24
N ILE A 79 5.94 -12.41 7.12
CA ILE A 79 4.74 -11.68 6.69
C ILE A 79 3.61 -12.67 6.40
N ALA A 80 3.89 -13.75 5.66
CA ALA A 80 2.90 -14.76 5.32
C ALA A 80 2.28 -15.40 6.56
N ARG A 81 3.07 -15.68 7.59
CA ARG A 81 2.57 -16.24 8.86
C ARG A 81 1.62 -15.31 9.59
N ARG A 82 1.81 -14.01 9.45
CA ARG A 82 0.98 -13.00 10.14
C ARG A 82 -0.30 -12.66 9.39
N LEU A 83 -0.37 -12.93 8.09
CA LEU A 83 -1.55 -12.64 7.29
C LEU A 83 -2.61 -13.71 7.51
N SER A 84 -3.73 -13.32 8.10
CA SER A 84 -4.90 -14.17 8.20
C SER A 84 -5.54 -14.35 6.81
N PRO A 85 -6.37 -15.38 6.61
CA PRO A 85 -7.14 -15.51 5.36
C PRO A 85 -7.98 -14.26 5.05
N TYR A 86 -8.51 -13.62 6.07
CA TYR A 86 -9.24 -12.35 5.90
C TYR A 86 -8.34 -11.24 5.37
N GLY A 87 -7.14 -11.10 5.94
CA GLY A 87 -6.18 -10.11 5.49
C GLY A 87 -5.74 -10.31 4.05
N ARG A 88 -5.59 -11.58 3.61
CA ARG A 88 -5.26 -11.91 2.22
C ARG A 88 -6.38 -11.50 1.28
N ARG A 89 -7.62 -11.77 1.63
CA ARG A 89 -8.79 -11.40 0.81
C ARG A 89 -8.97 -9.90 0.69
N LYS A 90 -8.59 -9.16 1.73
CA LYS A 90 -8.65 -7.71 1.76
C LYS A 90 -7.63 -7.05 0.81
N ARG A 91 -6.58 -7.77 0.42
CA ARG A 91 -5.51 -7.28 -0.46
C ARG A 91 -5.70 -7.86 -1.85
N PRO A 92 -6.10 -7.07 -2.87
CA PRO A 92 -6.45 -7.60 -4.18
C PRO A 92 -5.36 -8.44 -4.82
N ARG A 93 -4.09 -8.07 -4.66
CA ARG A 93 -2.97 -8.77 -5.26
C ARG A 93 -2.68 -10.13 -4.62
N LEU A 94 -3.21 -10.40 -3.42
CA LEU A 94 -2.97 -11.63 -2.68
C LEU A 94 -4.12 -12.62 -2.77
N ARG A 95 -5.22 -12.24 -3.43
CA ARG A 95 -6.37 -13.12 -3.58
C ARG A 95 -6.03 -14.35 -4.40
N GLY A 96 -6.51 -15.50 -3.95
CA GLY A 96 -6.34 -16.76 -4.65
C GLY A 96 -4.97 -17.41 -4.48
N LEU A 97 -4.06 -16.82 -3.71
CA LEU A 97 -2.75 -17.41 -3.43
C LEU A 97 -2.83 -18.34 -2.22
N ASP A 98 -2.25 -19.54 -2.37
CA ASP A 98 -1.97 -20.41 -1.22
C ASP A 98 -0.72 -19.91 -0.48
N ASP A 99 -0.32 -20.61 0.59
CA ASP A 99 0.83 -20.16 1.39
C ASP A 99 2.13 -20.13 0.59
N ALA A 100 2.38 -21.13 -0.23
CA ALA A 100 3.58 -21.17 -1.06
C ALA A 100 3.56 -20.07 -2.13
N GLY A 101 2.42 -19.86 -2.78
CA GLY A 101 2.23 -18.79 -3.77
C GLY A 101 2.38 -17.41 -3.16
N LEU A 102 1.88 -17.22 -1.94
CA LEU A 102 2.00 -15.97 -1.21
C LEU A 102 3.46 -15.64 -0.89
N VAL A 103 4.22 -16.61 -0.38
CA VAL A 103 5.65 -16.40 -0.09
C VAL A 103 6.41 -16.06 -1.37
N ALA A 104 6.18 -16.81 -2.44
CA ALA A 104 6.82 -16.57 -3.74
C ALA A 104 6.48 -15.18 -4.30
N PHE A 105 5.21 -14.77 -4.20
CA PHE A 105 4.78 -13.44 -4.62
C PHE A 105 5.49 -12.35 -3.81
N MET A 106 5.55 -12.49 -2.49
CA MET A 106 6.17 -11.50 -1.62
C MET A 106 7.67 -11.38 -1.84
N GLU A 107 8.36 -12.50 -2.08
CA GLU A 107 9.80 -12.47 -2.38
C GLU A 107 10.08 -11.69 -3.66
N ARG A 108 9.30 -11.91 -4.71
CA ARG A 108 9.44 -11.17 -5.97
C ARG A 108 9.12 -9.70 -5.80
N ASP A 109 8.05 -9.38 -5.09
CA ASP A 109 7.59 -8.01 -4.88
C ASP A 109 8.60 -7.22 -4.03
N MET A 110 9.12 -7.84 -2.98
CA MET A 110 10.12 -7.21 -2.11
C MET A 110 11.45 -6.97 -2.82
N ALA A 111 11.83 -7.81 -3.76
CA ALA A 111 13.04 -7.62 -4.55
C ALA A 111 12.98 -6.36 -5.42
N LEU A 112 11.79 -5.87 -5.73
CA LEU A 112 11.58 -4.68 -6.56
C LEU A 112 11.54 -3.37 -5.77
N ARG A 113 11.52 -3.44 -4.44
CA ARG A 113 11.35 -2.27 -3.56
C ARG A 113 12.64 -1.70 -3.01
#